data_3b781cd1cef176255f895d5e88ede2d2
#
_entry.id   3b781cd1cef176255f895d5e88ede2d2
#
_cell.length_a   1.000
_cell.length_b   1.000
_cell.length_c   1.000
_cell.angle_alpha   90.00
_cell.angle_beta   90.00
_cell.angle_gamma   90.00
#
_symmetry.space_group_name_H-M   'P 1'
#
loop_
_entity.id
_entity.type
_entity.pdbx_description
1 polymer ?
#
loop_
_entity_poly.entity_id
_entity_poly.type
_entity_poly.pdbx_seq_one_letter_code
_entity_poly.pdbx_strand_id
1 'polypeptide(L)'
;MGRATAVYGPMDTWFVNDGDDVKLISTRLTQRLQDFMKVTKDCGYGEGKMSGCFSDNNALFDGSAAAQTKCSSYYFTTADGTSFGMYINGSQIWVLVDIDGPNKGKTALGSDVFIFQLDFEGNFVINESGNFENSGGSSIGWNDSLITQWVIRNENMDYLKLVNKKCPNGTTLNWETHTSCK
;
A
#
# COMPACT_ATOMS: atom_id res chain seq x y z
N MET A 1 14.46 -4.68 2.51
CA MET A 1 14.72 -5.57 1.36
C MET A 1 16.18 -6.05 1.32
N GLY A 2 17.22 -5.19 1.37
CA GLY A 2 18.61 -5.61 1.20
C GLY A 2 19.11 -6.76 2.06
N ARG A 3 18.66 -6.90 3.31
CA ARG A 3 19.05 -8.05 4.16
C ARG A 3 18.44 -9.37 3.68
N ALA A 4 17.20 -9.36 3.24
CA ALA A 4 16.53 -10.55 2.73
C ALA A 4 17.18 -11.04 1.43
N THR A 5 17.51 -10.14 0.52
CA THR A 5 18.21 -10.48 -0.72
C THR A 5 19.63 -10.99 -0.47
N ALA A 6 20.31 -10.51 0.57
CA ALA A 6 21.62 -11.03 0.98
C ALA A 6 21.56 -12.49 1.47
N VAL A 7 20.44 -12.93 2.05
CA VAL A 7 20.27 -14.31 2.57
C VAL A 7 19.65 -15.23 1.53
N TYR A 8 18.62 -14.77 0.81
CA TYR A 8 17.80 -15.60 -0.07
C TYR A 8 18.12 -15.43 -1.57
N GLY A 9 19.08 -14.58 -1.90
CA GLY A 9 19.38 -14.20 -3.28
C GLY A 9 18.43 -13.15 -3.85
N PRO A 10 18.56 -12.84 -5.15
CA PRO A 10 17.69 -11.90 -5.84
C PRO A 10 16.21 -12.30 -5.76
N MET A 11 15.35 -11.31 -5.60
CA MET A 11 13.93 -11.54 -5.29
C MET A 11 13.17 -12.26 -6.43
N ASP A 12 13.54 -12.03 -7.66
CA ASP A 12 13.03 -12.73 -8.84
C ASP A 12 13.25 -14.26 -8.78
N THR A 13 14.28 -14.70 -8.06
CA THR A 13 14.56 -16.14 -7.87
C THR A 13 13.71 -16.80 -6.78
N TRP A 14 12.97 -16.01 -5.99
CA TRP A 14 12.22 -16.56 -4.87
C TRP A 14 10.98 -17.36 -5.28
N PHE A 15 10.54 -17.22 -6.53
CA PHE A 15 9.24 -17.72 -7.04
C PHE A 15 9.37 -18.75 -8.16
N VAL A 16 10.58 -19.07 -8.61
CA VAL A 16 10.85 -19.88 -9.83
C VAL A 16 10.10 -21.24 -9.86
N ASN A 17 9.73 -21.77 -8.71
CA ASN A 17 9.06 -23.07 -8.60
C ASN A 17 7.58 -23.00 -8.19
N ASP A 18 7.02 -21.79 -8.07
CA ASP A 18 5.68 -21.62 -7.51
C ASP A 18 4.58 -21.57 -8.59
N GLY A 19 4.97 -21.67 -9.87
CA GLY A 19 4.04 -21.52 -10.98
C GLY A 19 3.33 -20.16 -10.94
N ASP A 20 2.06 -20.13 -11.33
CA ASP A 20 1.24 -18.92 -11.32
C ASP A 20 0.36 -18.79 -10.06
N ASP A 21 0.62 -19.59 -9.00
CA ASP A 21 -0.15 -19.50 -7.75
C ASP A 21 0.22 -18.26 -6.93
N VAL A 22 -0.53 -17.21 -7.14
CA VAL A 22 -0.36 -15.90 -6.46
C VAL A 22 -0.38 -16.05 -4.94
N LYS A 23 -1.19 -16.96 -4.39
CA LYS A 23 -1.26 -17.22 -2.95
C LYS A 23 0.06 -17.78 -2.43
N LEU A 24 0.59 -18.77 -3.11
CA LEU A 24 1.85 -19.43 -2.72
C LEU A 24 3.01 -18.44 -2.82
N ILE A 25 3.09 -17.69 -3.90
CA ILE A 25 4.11 -16.67 -4.14
C ILE A 25 4.04 -15.56 -3.08
N SER A 26 2.85 -15.00 -2.82
CA SER A 26 2.66 -13.96 -1.80
C SER A 26 3.00 -14.47 -0.40
N THR A 27 2.65 -15.71 -0.08
CA THR A 27 2.99 -16.33 1.20
C THR A 27 4.50 -16.46 1.37
N ARG A 28 5.20 -17.00 0.37
CA ARG A 28 6.65 -17.20 0.43
C ARG A 28 7.42 -15.88 0.49
N LEU A 29 7.02 -14.90 -0.32
CA LEU A 29 7.57 -13.54 -0.27
C LEU A 29 7.48 -12.98 1.15
N THR A 30 6.28 -13.01 1.70
CA THR A 30 6.01 -12.42 3.02
C THR A 30 6.78 -13.13 4.12
N GLN A 31 6.77 -14.45 4.15
CA GLN A 31 7.52 -15.23 5.14
C GLN A 31 9.01 -14.94 5.12
N ARG A 32 9.63 -14.85 3.94
CA ARG A 32 11.05 -14.49 3.81
C ARG A 32 11.35 -13.06 4.30
N LEU A 33 10.42 -12.12 4.12
CA LEU A 33 10.58 -10.76 4.64
C LEU A 33 10.36 -10.70 6.15
N GLN A 34 9.42 -11.49 6.69
CA GLN A 34 9.14 -11.57 8.13
C GLN A 34 10.37 -12.01 8.96
N ASP A 35 11.27 -12.82 8.40
CA ASP A 35 12.51 -13.22 9.07
C ASP A 35 13.42 -12.03 9.45
N PHE A 36 13.23 -10.87 8.80
CA PHE A 36 13.98 -9.64 9.04
C PHE A 36 13.16 -8.55 9.74
N MET A 37 11.92 -8.87 10.13
CA MET A 37 10.99 -7.96 10.78
C MET A 37 10.57 -8.53 12.13
N LYS A 38 10.34 -7.64 13.10
CA LYS A 38 9.85 -8.07 14.41
C LYS A 38 8.32 -8.22 14.35
N VAL A 39 7.86 -9.35 13.83
CA VAL A 39 6.43 -9.68 13.71
C VAL A 39 5.86 -10.05 15.08
N THR A 40 4.72 -9.46 15.44
CA THR A 40 3.97 -9.74 16.66
C THR A 40 2.67 -10.48 16.40
N LYS A 41 2.12 -10.34 15.21
CA LYS A 41 0.92 -11.03 14.79
C LYS A 41 1.02 -11.42 13.33
N ASP A 42 0.90 -12.70 13.05
CA ASP A 42 0.78 -13.24 11.71
C ASP A 42 -0.69 -13.58 11.45
N CYS A 43 -1.30 -12.88 10.49
CA CYS A 43 -2.70 -13.09 10.10
C CYS A 43 -2.85 -14.05 8.93
N GLY A 44 -1.75 -14.43 8.29
CA GLY A 44 -1.74 -15.34 7.17
C GLY A 44 -2.32 -14.74 5.88
N TYR A 45 -2.55 -15.64 4.92
CA TYR A 45 -3.15 -15.27 3.64
C TYR A 45 -4.68 -15.21 3.78
N GLY A 46 -5.28 -14.08 3.39
CA GLY A 46 -6.71 -13.84 3.47
C GLY A 46 -7.31 -13.43 2.14
N GLU A 47 -8.50 -13.99 1.84
CA GLU A 47 -9.35 -13.54 0.74
C GLU A 47 -10.45 -12.63 1.30
N GLY A 48 -10.38 -11.34 0.97
CA GLY A 48 -11.48 -10.39 1.21
C GLY A 48 -11.75 -9.96 2.64
N LYS A 49 -10.99 -10.43 3.62
CA LYS A 49 -10.98 -9.92 4.99
C LYS A 49 -9.54 -9.72 5.43
N MET A 50 -9.26 -8.57 5.95
CA MET A 50 -7.93 -8.18 6.43
C MET A 50 -7.55 -8.87 7.76
N SER A 51 -8.19 -10.00 8.06
CA SER A 51 -7.86 -11.03 9.08
C SER A 51 -7.51 -10.49 10.47
N GLY A 52 -7.97 -9.28 10.84
CA GLY A 52 -7.65 -8.65 12.12
C GLY A 52 -6.23 -8.07 12.20
N CYS A 53 -5.49 -8.00 11.09
CA CYS A 53 -4.29 -7.17 10.96
C CYS A 53 -4.59 -5.78 10.40
N PHE A 54 -5.76 -5.60 9.82
CA PHE A 54 -6.30 -4.30 9.40
C PHE A 54 -7.71 -4.12 9.98
N SER A 55 -8.15 -2.88 10.11
CA SER A 55 -9.50 -2.56 10.56
C SER A 55 -10.54 -2.98 9.50
N ASP A 56 -11.69 -3.47 9.94
CA ASP A 56 -12.84 -3.73 9.06
C ASP A 56 -13.51 -2.43 8.55
N ASN A 57 -13.17 -1.29 9.13
CA ASN A 57 -13.71 0.03 8.81
C ASN A 57 -12.83 0.75 7.80
N ASN A 58 -12.84 0.29 6.56
CA ASN A 58 -12.07 0.92 5.50
C ASN A 58 -12.79 2.18 4.99
N ALA A 59 -12.07 3.29 4.95
CA ALA A 59 -12.51 4.53 4.34
C ALA A 59 -11.48 5.01 3.31
N LEU A 60 -11.88 5.86 2.39
CA LEU A 60 -10.95 6.67 1.62
C LEU A 60 -10.55 7.90 2.45
N PHE A 61 -9.48 8.57 2.07
CA PHE A 61 -8.98 9.77 2.77
C PHE A 61 -10.03 10.89 2.87
N ASP A 62 -10.99 10.92 1.97
CA ASP A 62 -12.12 11.88 1.96
C ASP A 62 -13.29 11.45 2.85
N GLY A 63 -13.17 10.31 3.56
CA GLY A 63 -14.19 9.75 4.42
C GLY A 63 -15.28 8.96 3.71
N SER A 64 -15.24 8.85 2.38
CA SER A 64 -16.14 7.95 1.66
C SER A 64 -15.81 6.48 1.94
N ALA A 65 -16.80 5.59 1.80
CA ALA A 65 -16.58 4.17 1.99
C ALA A 65 -15.60 3.65 0.94
N ALA A 66 -14.47 3.09 1.37
CA ALA A 66 -13.62 2.33 0.49
C ALA A 66 -14.38 1.07 0.06
N ALA A 67 -14.46 0.82 -1.23
CA ALA A 67 -14.80 -0.51 -1.70
C ALA A 67 -13.76 -1.44 -1.07
N GLN A 68 -14.22 -2.44 -0.31
CA GLN A 68 -13.34 -3.37 0.40
C GLN A 68 -12.20 -3.78 -0.51
N THR A 69 -10.99 -3.61 -0.03
CA THR A 69 -9.80 -4.17 -0.65
C THR A 69 -9.94 -5.68 -0.67
N LYS A 70 -10.58 -6.19 -1.70
CA LYS A 70 -10.62 -7.64 -2.00
C LYS A 70 -9.27 -8.12 -2.53
N CYS A 71 -8.19 -7.52 -2.07
CA CYS A 71 -6.88 -7.99 -2.43
C CYS A 71 -6.57 -9.21 -1.59
N SER A 72 -6.52 -10.35 -2.24
CA SER A 72 -5.98 -11.58 -1.64
C SER A 72 -4.52 -11.35 -1.29
N SER A 73 -4.24 -11.03 -0.04
CA SER A 73 -2.91 -10.66 0.45
C SER A 73 -2.51 -11.49 1.65
N TYR A 74 -1.23 -11.56 1.91
CA TYR A 74 -0.70 -12.09 3.17
C TYR A 74 -0.52 -10.96 4.16
N TYR A 75 -1.12 -11.07 5.35
CA TYR A 75 -1.19 -10.00 6.35
C TYR A 75 -0.42 -10.31 7.62
N PHE A 76 0.24 -9.31 8.19
CA PHE A 76 0.92 -9.39 9.48
C PHE A 76 1.06 -8.01 10.13
N THR A 77 1.34 -8.00 11.45
CA THR A 77 1.61 -6.76 12.22
C THR A 77 2.97 -6.87 12.91
N THR A 78 3.71 -5.78 12.91
CA THR A 78 5.03 -5.66 13.55
C THR A 78 4.95 -5.10 14.97
N ALA A 79 6.07 -5.14 15.69
CA ALA A 79 6.12 -4.77 17.12
C ALA A 79 5.87 -3.28 17.40
N ASP A 80 6.05 -2.42 16.42
CA ASP A 80 5.70 -1.00 16.49
C ASP A 80 4.21 -0.71 16.24
N GLY A 81 3.45 -1.76 15.89
CA GLY A 81 2.03 -1.70 15.64
C GLY A 81 1.65 -1.49 14.17
N THR A 82 2.63 -1.32 13.29
CA THR A 82 2.38 -1.19 11.85
C THR A 82 1.88 -2.50 11.26
N SER A 83 0.85 -2.46 10.44
CA SER A 83 0.33 -3.62 9.73
C SER A 83 0.71 -3.59 8.25
N PHE A 84 0.98 -4.78 7.72
CA PHE A 84 1.39 -5.00 6.34
C PHE A 84 0.46 -5.99 5.66
N GLY A 85 0.13 -5.71 4.40
CA GLY A 85 -0.49 -6.65 3.47
C GLY A 85 0.38 -6.76 2.22
N MET A 86 0.73 -7.98 1.81
CA MET A 86 1.60 -8.19 0.65
C MET A 86 0.95 -9.13 -0.34
N TYR A 87 0.98 -8.76 -1.62
CA TYR A 87 0.56 -9.64 -2.72
C TYR A 87 1.35 -9.34 -3.99
N ILE A 88 1.30 -10.28 -4.91
CA ILE A 88 1.92 -10.15 -6.22
C ILE A 88 0.81 -9.98 -7.28
N ASN A 89 1.02 -9.03 -8.16
CA ASN A 89 0.17 -8.80 -9.32
C ASN A 89 1.06 -8.64 -10.57
N GLY A 90 1.08 -9.67 -11.41
CA GLY A 90 1.99 -9.73 -12.56
C GLY A 90 3.45 -9.67 -12.13
N SER A 91 4.18 -8.67 -12.62
CA SER A 91 5.61 -8.44 -12.32
C SER A 91 5.85 -7.49 -11.15
N GLN A 92 4.83 -7.16 -10.37
CA GLN A 92 4.90 -6.18 -9.30
C GLN A 92 4.51 -6.79 -7.95
N ILE A 93 5.18 -6.32 -6.91
CA ILE A 93 4.86 -6.59 -5.52
C ILE A 93 4.08 -5.38 -5.00
N TRP A 94 2.90 -5.64 -4.49
CA TRP A 94 2.06 -4.63 -3.86
C TRP A 94 2.15 -4.78 -2.35
N VAL A 95 2.47 -3.69 -1.67
CA VAL A 95 2.62 -3.65 -0.22
C VAL A 95 1.66 -2.61 0.34
N LEU A 96 0.65 -3.08 1.05
CA LEU A 96 -0.21 -2.23 1.86
C LEU A 96 0.48 -2.01 3.21
N VAL A 97 0.49 -0.78 3.68
CA VAL A 97 1.06 -0.41 4.98
C VAL A 97 0.04 0.44 5.72
N ASP A 98 -0.43 -0.06 6.87
CA ASP A 98 -1.26 0.67 7.82
C ASP A 98 -0.33 1.08 8.97
N ILE A 99 -0.02 2.38 9.04
CA ILE A 99 1.05 2.90 9.90
C ILE A 99 0.69 2.92 11.38
N ASP A 100 -0.57 2.92 11.73
CA ASP A 100 -1.04 2.90 13.12
C ASP A 100 -1.76 1.59 13.51
N GLY A 101 -1.97 0.72 12.54
CA GLY A 101 -2.47 -0.64 12.72
C GLY A 101 -3.96 -0.74 13.03
N PRO A 102 -4.48 -1.98 13.21
CA PRO A 102 -5.91 -2.27 13.16
C PRO A 102 -6.73 -1.69 14.32
N ASN A 103 -6.10 -1.20 15.37
CA ASN A 103 -6.75 -0.80 16.60
C ASN A 103 -6.85 0.73 16.78
N LYS A 104 -6.30 1.51 15.87
CA LYS A 104 -6.19 2.96 16.02
C LYS A 104 -6.96 3.71 14.94
N GLY A 105 -8.26 3.64 14.97
CA GLY A 105 -9.09 4.48 14.13
C GLY A 105 -9.69 3.79 12.92
N LYS A 106 -9.93 4.55 11.87
CA LYS A 106 -10.42 4.06 10.59
C LYS A 106 -9.23 3.81 9.69
N THR A 107 -9.14 2.64 9.12
CA THR A 107 -8.21 2.37 8.03
C THR A 107 -8.57 3.26 6.84
N ALA A 108 -7.86 4.37 6.68
CA ALA A 108 -8.15 5.37 5.66
C ALA A 108 -7.00 5.46 4.66
N LEU A 109 -7.28 5.01 3.45
CA LEU A 109 -6.32 5.06 2.36
C LEU A 109 -5.88 6.49 2.07
N GLY A 110 -4.58 6.73 2.07
CA GLY A 110 -3.99 8.05 1.90
C GLY A 110 -3.92 8.89 3.16
N SER A 111 -4.36 8.37 4.31
CA SER A 111 -4.22 9.02 5.62
C SER A 111 -3.31 8.20 6.54
N ASP A 112 -3.66 6.98 6.80
CA ASP A 112 -2.95 6.01 7.63
C ASP A 112 -2.58 4.72 6.88
N VAL A 113 -3.26 4.44 5.75
CA VAL A 113 -2.94 3.33 4.86
C VAL A 113 -2.35 3.82 3.55
N PHE A 114 -1.25 3.22 3.16
CA PHE A 114 -0.53 3.51 1.93
C PHE A 114 -0.28 2.25 1.12
N ILE A 115 -0.26 2.37 -0.21
CA ILE A 115 0.00 1.28 -1.14
C ILE A 115 1.27 1.56 -1.90
N PHE A 116 2.28 0.75 -1.68
CA PHE A 116 3.55 0.78 -2.41
C PHE A 116 3.54 -0.28 -3.49
N GLN A 117 4.10 0.06 -4.64
CA GLN A 117 4.38 -0.87 -5.72
C GLN A 117 5.89 -1.01 -5.85
N LEU A 118 6.37 -2.24 -5.90
CA LEU A 118 7.78 -2.56 -6.05
C LEU A 118 7.95 -3.48 -7.26
N ASP A 119 9.06 -3.33 -7.96
CA ASP A 119 9.53 -4.35 -8.90
C ASP A 119 10.22 -5.52 -8.16
N PHE A 120 10.63 -6.54 -8.89
CA PHE A 120 11.34 -7.69 -8.30
C PHE A 120 12.81 -7.38 -7.93
N GLU A 121 13.35 -6.25 -8.34
CA GLU A 121 14.61 -5.73 -7.84
C GLU A 121 14.44 -4.99 -6.50
N GLY A 122 13.20 -4.71 -6.10
CA GLY A 122 12.83 -4.00 -4.87
C GLY A 122 12.82 -2.49 -4.98
N ASN A 123 12.82 -1.96 -6.21
CA ASN A 123 12.68 -0.53 -6.45
C ASN A 123 11.20 -0.12 -6.41
N PHE A 124 10.93 1.09 -5.95
CA PHE A 124 9.59 1.65 -6.06
C PHE A 124 9.22 1.88 -7.52
N VAL A 125 8.07 1.34 -7.93
CA VAL A 125 7.47 1.64 -9.23
C VAL A 125 6.70 2.93 -9.11
N ILE A 126 7.21 4.00 -9.72
CA ILE A 126 6.55 5.31 -9.75
C ILE A 126 5.88 5.47 -11.11
N ASN A 127 4.56 5.58 -11.10
CA ASN A 127 3.78 5.81 -12.32
C ASN A 127 3.20 7.23 -12.29
N GLU A 128 3.88 8.15 -12.94
CA GLU A 128 3.52 9.59 -12.98
C GLU A 128 2.35 9.92 -13.94
N SER A 129 1.80 8.91 -14.62
CA SER A 129 0.82 9.12 -15.71
C SER A 129 -0.63 9.26 -15.25
N GLY A 130 -0.91 9.21 -13.96
CA GLY A 130 -2.25 9.32 -13.41
C GLY A 130 -2.68 10.76 -13.12
N ASN A 131 -3.93 11.11 -13.43
CA ASN A 131 -4.54 12.34 -12.91
C ASN A 131 -4.83 12.18 -11.42
N PHE A 132 -4.25 13.03 -10.58
CA PHE A 132 -4.52 13.07 -9.15
C PHE A 132 -6.01 13.28 -8.84
N GLU A 133 -6.74 13.96 -9.70
CA GLU A 133 -8.20 14.16 -9.60
C GLU A 133 -9.00 12.85 -9.61
N ASN A 134 -8.46 11.78 -10.17
CA ASN A 134 -9.10 10.47 -10.24
C ASN A 134 -8.70 9.53 -9.09
N SER A 135 -7.79 9.96 -8.21
CA SER A 135 -7.27 9.14 -7.11
C SER A 135 -8.28 8.91 -5.98
N GLY A 136 -9.35 9.69 -5.94
CA GLY A 136 -10.44 9.59 -4.96
C GLY A 136 -11.68 8.82 -5.45
N GLY A 137 -11.55 7.99 -6.45
CA GLY A 137 -12.67 7.18 -6.96
C GLY A 137 -12.95 5.96 -6.09
N SER A 138 -14.19 5.53 -6.06
CA SER A 138 -14.81 4.52 -5.19
C SER A 138 -14.28 3.07 -5.32
N SER A 139 -13.11 2.84 -5.86
CA SER A 139 -12.50 1.52 -5.93
C SER A 139 -11.01 1.62 -5.66
N ILE A 140 -10.50 0.81 -4.74
CA ILE A 140 -9.07 0.56 -4.59
C ILE A 140 -8.61 -0.09 -5.90
N GLY A 141 -8.05 0.71 -6.76
CA GLY A 141 -7.54 0.35 -8.05
C GLY A 141 -6.17 0.98 -8.26
N TRP A 142 -5.70 0.97 -9.47
CA TRP A 142 -4.42 1.54 -9.90
C TRP A 142 -4.18 2.99 -9.44
N ASN A 143 -5.26 3.71 -9.11
CA ASN A 143 -5.20 5.11 -8.70
C ASN A 143 -4.80 5.30 -7.23
N ASP A 144 -4.94 4.29 -6.40
CA ASP A 144 -4.70 4.41 -4.96
C ASP A 144 -3.21 4.45 -4.62
N SER A 145 -2.37 3.84 -5.46
CA SER A 145 -0.91 3.98 -5.36
C SER A 145 -0.42 5.38 -5.70
N LEU A 146 -1.19 6.18 -6.47
CA LEU A 146 -0.84 7.56 -6.79
C LEU A 146 -0.76 8.45 -5.55
N ILE A 147 -1.59 8.21 -4.55
CA ILE A 147 -1.56 8.94 -3.27
C ILE A 147 -0.23 8.67 -2.56
N THR A 148 0.18 7.41 -2.50
CA THR A 148 1.48 7.03 -1.91
C THR A 148 2.64 7.65 -2.70
N GLN A 149 2.57 7.62 -4.02
CA GLN A 149 3.57 8.26 -4.90
C GLN A 149 3.62 9.77 -4.69
N TRP A 150 2.46 10.42 -4.48
CA TRP A 150 2.39 11.84 -4.15
C TRP A 150 3.18 12.15 -2.88
N VAL A 151 2.95 11.37 -1.81
CA VAL A 151 3.66 11.55 -0.53
C VAL A 151 5.16 11.36 -0.70
N ILE A 152 5.59 10.31 -1.41
CA ILE A 152 7.00 10.03 -1.66
C ILE A 152 7.66 11.18 -2.44
N ARG A 153 7.01 11.68 -3.49
CA ARG A 153 7.59 12.68 -4.39
C ARG A 153 7.57 14.09 -3.81
N ASN A 154 6.44 14.47 -3.19
CA ASN A 154 6.21 15.84 -2.77
C ASN A 154 6.41 16.07 -1.27
N GLU A 155 6.69 15.00 -0.51
CA GLU A 155 6.95 15.02 0.94
C GLU A 155 5.84 15.74 1.73
N ASN A 156 4.60 15.65 1.25
CA ASN A 156 3.44 16.25 1.90
C ASN A 156 2.15 15.46 1.65
N MET A 157 1.13 15.77 2.45
CA MET A 157 -0.22 15.18 2.37
C MET A 157 -1.27 16.28 2.12
N ASP A 158 -0.93 17.29 1.32
CA ASP A 158 -1.79 18.47 1.08
C ASP A 158 -3.11 18.11 0.38
N TYR A 159 -3.20 16.93 -0.27
CA TYR A 159 -4.47 16.39 -0.78
C TYR A 159 -5.53 16.18 0.31
N LEU A 160 -5.14 16.01 1.59
CA LEU A 160 -6.06 15.93 2.71
C LEU A 160 -6.77 17.28 3.02
N LYS A 161 -6.24 18.38 2.51
CA LYS A 161 -6.79 19.73 2.67
C LYS A 161 -7.81 20.08 1.59
N LEU A 162 -7.99 19.21 0.58
CA LEU A 162 -8.84 19.52 -0.57
C LEU A 162 -10.32 19.57 -0.16
N VAL A 163 -11.02 20.62 -0.57
CA VAL A 163 -12.47 20.76 -0.49
C VAL A 163 -13.00 20.87 -1.92
N ASN A 164 -13.89 19.97 -2.31
CA ASN A 164 -14.37 19.90 -3.70
C ASN A 164 -13.21 19.84 -4.73
N LYS A 165 -12.19 19.02 -4.44
CA LYS A 165 -10.98 18.81 -5.27
C LYS A 165 -10.08 20.04 -5.42
N LYS A 166 -10.28 21.06 -4.62
CA LYS A 166 -9.45 22.29 -4.62
C LYS A 166 -8.84 22.55 -3.26
N CYS A 167 -7.65 23.13 -3.27
CA CYS A 167 -7.03 23.70 -2.09
C CYS A 167 -7.87 24.86 -1.52
N PRO A 168 -7.71 25.22 -0.24
CA PRO A 168 -8.40 26.37 0.35
C PRO A 168 -8.18 27.69 -0.40
N ASN A 169 -7.05 27.85 -1.09
CA ASN A 169 -6.74 29.01 -1.94
C ASN A 169 -7.34 28.92 -3.36
N GLY A 170 -8.13 27.87 -3.65
CA GLY A 170 -8.79 27.66 -4.95
C GLY A 170 -7.94 26.96 -6.02
N THR A 171 -6.66 26.68 -5.76
CA THR A 171 -5.80 25.94 -6.70
C THR A 171 -6.11 24.47 -6.74
N THR A 172 -5.82 23.80 -7.86
CA THR A 172 -5.91 22.35 -8.00
C THR A 172 -4.50 21.77 -7.94
N LEU A 173 -4.30 20.73 -7.11
CA LEU A 173 -3.02 20.04 -7.06
C LEU A 173 -2.73 19.31 -8.37
N ASN A 174 -1.48 19.39 -8.80
CA ASN A 174 -0.97 18.62 -9.94
C ASN A 174 0.52 18.26 -9.73
N TRP A 175 1.02 17.34 -10.55
CA TRP A 175 2.37 16.79 -10.39
C TRP A 175 3.52 17.73 -10.75
N GLU A 176 3.25 18.85 -11.42
CA GLU A 176 4.30 19.69 -12.01
C GLU A 176 4.42 21.06 -11.31
N THR A 177 3.33 21.78 -11.21
CA THR A 177 3.37 23.21 -10.85
C THR A 177 2.69 23.55 -9.53
N HIS A 178 1.75 22.73 -9.10
CA HIS A 178 0.97 22.94 -7.87
C HIS A 178 1.05 21.71 -6.98
N THR A 179 2.23 21.47 -6.41
CA THR A 179 2.53 20.31 -5.55
C THR A 179 2.18 20.52 -4.08
N SER A 180 1.62 21.67 -3.72
CA SER A 180 1.15 21.98 -2.36
C SER A 180 0.00 22.98 -2.37
N CYS A 181 -0.76 23.02 -1.26
CA CYS A 181 -1.85 23.98 -1.01
C CYS A 181 -1.37 25.28 -0.33
N LYS A 182 -0.15 25.67 -0.55
CA LYS A 182 0.42 26.91 0.01
C LYS A 182 0.05 28.11 -0.82
#